data_6e8f906896aae9e0b13f5aaa0c147f87
#
_entry.id   6e8f906896aae9e0b13f5aaa0c147f87
#
_cell.length_a   1.000
_cell.length_b   1.000
_cell.length_c   1.000
_cell.angle_alpha   90.00
_cell.angle_beta   90.00
_cell.angle_gamma   90.00
#
_symmetry.space_group_name_H-M   'P 1'
#
loop_
_entity.id
_entity.type
_entity.pdbx_description
1 polymer ?
#
loop_
_entity_poly.entity_id
_entity_poly.type
_entity_poly.pdbx_seq_one_letter_code
_entity_poly.pdbx_strand_id
1 'polypeptide(L)'
;PDILILAYVPAEEIAYDSQNYNFTRLRAGQVAYVPESWYLHNTQRQRLSFWPGADLMNVTNNVPLKNGERWNSYLANFVKNRILSTGLWDGVFYDNTSASISWVDSGKIDLNNDYRAESNSYVDAQWKAGTMDILRLTREANPNYIIIGNSASDIDFQEYLNGRMFETFPTPWELNGRWDQVTDLYLNKFPERSLNPQVYVINSNTENTGEMDNYRKMRFGLTSTLLGKGYYSFDFGDRSHTQAWWYDEYNSFLGNPQSEAYNLLDNNSQDMKLGLWRRDFEDGVVIVNSTKEEQTHVFSKESFEKINGQQDRRVNNGSKINWLRIAPEDGVVLLKINTDIIDDKYSNGSFMRVFDYQGNQTRNGFFAFEEYHQGQVEVLKTDLDND
;
A
#
# COMPACT_ATOMS: atom_id res chain seq x y z
N PRO A 1 1.44 20.39 3.16
CA PRO A 1 1.51 18.94 3.25
C PRO A 1 1.20 18.36 1.90
N ASP A 2 2.10 17.55 1.42
CA ASP A 2 1.97 16.98 0.08
C ASP A 2 1.14 15.70 0.18
N ILE A 3 -0.18 15.87 0.15
CA ILE A 3 -1.13 14.76 0.09
C ILE A 3 -1.43 14.50 -1.39
N LEU A 4 -1.21 13.26 -1.84
CA LEU A 4 -1.62 12.82 -3.16
C LEU A 4 -3.08 12.35 -3.11
N ILE A 5 -3.90 12.88 -4.00
CA ILE A 5 -5.32 12.51 -4.13
C ILE A 5 -5.53 11.84 -5.48
N LEU A 6 -5.80 10.54 -5.46
CA LEU A 6 -6.00 9.73 -6.66
C LEU A 6 -7.48 9.40 -6.86
N ALA A 7 -7.95 9.51 -8.10
CA ALA A 7 -9.30 9.09 -8.44
C ALA A 7 -9.37 7.55 -8.51
N TYR A 8 -10.25 6.94 -7.74
CA TYR A 8 -10.53 5.50 -7.81
C TYR A 8 -11.35 5.16 -9.05
N VAL A 9 -10.84 4.24 -9.88
CA VAL A 9 -11.46 3.81 -11.13
C VAL A 9 -11.29 2.30 -11.30
N PRO A 10 -12.37 1.49 -11.28
CA PRO A 10 -12.29 0.09 -11.68
C PRO A 10 -11.88 -0.05 -13.15
N ALA A 11 -10.85 -0.86 -13.43
CA ALA A 11 -10.35 -1.05 -14.78
C ALA A 11 -11.12 -2.13 -15.55
N GLU A 12 -11.47 -3.21 -14.86
CA GLU A 12 -11.97 -4.44 -15.48
C GLU A 12 -13.44 -4.72 -15.20
N GLU A 13 -14.15 -3.78 -14.53
CA GLU A 13 -15.54 -4.02 -14.12
C GLU A 13 -16.41 -2.78 -14.06
N ILE A 14 -17.73 -3.01 -14.04
CA ILE A 14 -18.75 -2.00 -13.74
C ILE A 14 -19.76 -2.60 -12.74
N ALA A 15 -20.04 -1.87 -11.65
CA ALA A 15 -21.04 -2.28 -10.67
C ALA A 15 -22.47 -2.28 -11.27
N TYR A 16 -23.30 -3.27 -10.91
CA TYR A 16 -24.66 -3.44 -11.43
C TYR A 16 -25.57 -2.24 -11.23
N ASP A 17 -25.46 -1.61 -10.09
CA ASP A 17 -26.29 -0.48 -9.68
C ASP A 17 -25.65 0.89 -9.92
N SER A 18 -24.55 0.93 -10.69
CA SER A 18 -23.89 2.18 -11.02
C SER A 18 -24.80 3.20 -11.71
N GLN A 19 -25.94 2.79 -12.25
CA GLN A 19 -26.98 3.67 -12.75
C GLN A 19 -27.79 4.34 -11.63
N ASN A 20 -27.87 3.75 -10.44
CA ASN A 20 -28.72 4.18 -9.33
C ASN A 20 -27.98 5.03 -8.29
N TYR A 21 -26.66 5.07 -8.34
CA TYR A 21 -25.88 5.87 -7.39
C TYR A 21 -25.97 7.38 -7.71
N ASN A 22 -26.69 8.12 -6.87
CA ASN A 22 -26.88 9.57 -7.00
C ASN A 22 -25.59 10.40 -6.97
N PHE A 23 -24.50 9.84 -6.44
CA PHE A 23 -23.20 10.53 -6.41
C PHE A 23 -22.37 10.36 -7.69
N THR A 24 -22.91 9.64 -8.71
CA THR A 24 -22.13 9.31 -9.89
C THR A 24 -22.84 9.57 -11.21
N ARG A 25 -23.28 10.80 -11.44
CA ARG A 25 -23.66 11.23 -12.81
C ARG A 25 -22.59 10.84 -13.83
N LEU A 26 -21.34 10.89 -13.41
CA LEU A 26 -20.19 10.53 -14.22
C LEU A 26 -20.22 9.03 -14.56
N ARG A 27 -20.44 8.17 -13.56
CA ARG A 27 -20.51 6.72 -13.72
C ARG A 27 -21.77 6.28 -14.49
N ALA A 28 -22.90 6.90 -14.20
CA ALA A 28 -24.13 6.68 -14.97
C ALA A 28 -23.95 7.01 -16.45
N GLY A 29 -23.24 8.11 -16.77
CA GLY A 29 -22.87 8.46 -18.14
C GLY A 29 -21.92 7.46 -18.80
N GLN A 30 -20.99 6.90 -18.06
CA GLN A 30 -20.10 5.83 -18.51
C GLN A 30 -20.88 4.57 -18.87
N VAL A 31 -21.73 4.09 -17.97
CA VAL A 31 -22.56 2.88 -18.19
C VAL A 31 -23.54 3.05 -19.35
N ALA A 32 -24.16 4.21 -19.48
CA ALA A 32 -25.08 4.49 -20.58
C ALA A 32 -24.40 4.47 -21.97
N TYR A 33 -23.12 4.68 -22.02
CA TYR A 33 -22.33 4.64 -23.26
C TYR A 33 -21.91 3.22 -23.63
N VAL A 34 -21.66 2.34 -22.66
CA VAL A 34 -21.11 0.98 -22.86
C VAL A 34 -22.11 0.08 -23.56
N PRO A 35 -21.76 -0.53 -24.72
CA PRO A 35 -22.61 -1.52 -25.38
C PRO A 35 -22.50 -2.89 -24.72
N GLU A 36 -23.53 -3.72 -24.86
CA GLU A 36 -23.54 -5.09 -24.34
C GLU A 36 -22.33 -5.91 -24.78
N SER A 37 -21.88 -5.73 -26.02
CA SER A 37 -20.73 -6.45 -26.57
C SER A 37 -19.40 -6.16 -25.90
N TRP A 38 -19.32 -5.16 -25.04
CA TRP A 38 -18.11 -4.85 -24.28
C TRP A 38 -18.03 -5.52 -22.90
N TYR A 39 -19.14 -6.13 -22.45
CA TYR A 39 -19.10 -6.98 -21.27
C TYR A 39 -18.42 -8.31 -21.59
N LEU A 40 -17.73 -8.88 -20.61
CA LEU A 40 -17.18 -10.22 -20.75
C LEU A 40 -18.28 -11.27 -20.62
N HIS A 41 -18.35 -12.19 -21.57
CA HIS A 41 -19.39 -13.22 -21.61
C HIS A 41 -18.82 -14.63 -21.58
N ASN A 42 -19.65 -15.57 -21.14
CA ASN A 42 -19.42 -16.98 -21.39
C ASN A 42 -20.09 -17.43 -22.72
N THR A 43 -19.88 -18.70 -23.08
CA THR A 43 -20.48 -19.30 -24.30
C THR A 43 -22.00 -19.32 -24.32
N GLN A 44 -22.68 -19.06 -23.20
CA GLN A 44 -24.15 -18.93 -23.10
C GLN A 44 -24.61 -17.47 -23.12
N ARG A 45 -23.72 -16.53 -23.37
CA ARG A 45 -24.00 -15.08 -23.40
C ARG A 45 -24.40 -14.52 -22.03
N GLN A 46 -24.01 -15.17 -20.95
CA GLN A 46 -24.16 -14.62 -19.63
C GLN A 46 -22.93 -13.72 -19.34
N ARG A 47 -23.16 -12.56 -18.79
CA ARG A 47 -22.09 -11.70 -18.31
C ARG A 47 -21.35 -12.39 -17.17
N LEU A 48 -20.05 -12.28 -17.18
CA LEU A 48 -19.20 -12.83 -16.14
C LEU A 48 -18.93 -11.82 -15.03
N SER A 49 -18.69 -12.34 -13.84
CA SER A 49 -18.35 -11.58 -12.66
C SER A 49 -17.41 -12.42 -11.80
N PHE A 50 -16.44 -11.81 -11.12
CA PHE A 50 -15.64 -12.51 -10.13
C PHE A 50 -16.07 -12.20 -8.69
N TRP A 51 -16.96 -11.23 -8.50
CA TRP A 51 -17.59 -10.94 -7.20
C TRP A 51 -19.02 -10.43 -7.35
N PRO A 52 -19.90 -10.67 -6.37
CA PRO A 52 -21.27 -10.23 -6.46
C PRO A 52 -21.39 -8.70 -6.53
N GLY A 53 -22.17 -8.20 -7.47
CA GLY A 53 -22.48 -6.78 -7.57
C GLY A 53 -21.79 -6.04 -8.72
N ALA A 54 -20.92 -6.70 -9.49
CA ALA A 54 -20.27 -6.09 -10.65
C ALA A 54 -20.21 -7.03 -11.86
N ASP A 55 -20.29 -6.50 -13.06
CA ASP A 55 -20.06 -7.19 -14.32
C ASP A 55 -18.64 -6.91 -14.83
N LEU A 56 -17.95 -7.95 -15.30
CA LEU A 56 -16.66 -7.82 -15.94
C LEU A 56 -16.77 -7.17 -17.32
N MET A 57 -15.85 -6.26 -17.57
CA MET A 57 -15.65 -5.64 -18.88
C MET A 57 -14.64 -6.43 -19.67
N ASN A 58 -14.91 -6.66 -20.95
CA ASN A 58 -13.94 -7.26 -21.84
C ASN A 58 -12.87 -6.23 -22.24
N VAL A 59 -11.76 -6.25 -21.56
CA VAL A 59 -10.63 -5.32 -21.79
C VAL A 59 -9.90 -5.60 -23.10
N THR A 60 -10.16 -6.74 -23.75
CA THR A 60 -9.40 -7.21 -24.91
C THR A 60 -9.78 -6.47 -26.20
N ASN A 61 -8.95 -6.65 -27.23
CA ASN A 61 -9.22 -6.13 -28.56
C ASN A 61 -10.12 -7.05 -29.42
N ASN A 62 -10.71 -8.09 -28.81
CA ASN A 62 -11.58 -9.05 -29.52
C ASN A 62 -13.02 -8.60 -29.69
N VAL A 63 -13.44 -7.57 -28.96
CA VAL A 63 -14.80 -7.01 -29.06
C VAL A 63 -14.95 -6.00 -30.20
N PRO A 64 -16.16 -5.81 -30.75
CA PRO A 64 -16.38 -4.83 -31.82
C PRO A 64 -16.16 -3.40 -31.33
N LEU A 65 -15.74 -2.56 -32.27
CA LEU A 65 -15.62 -1.12 -32.04
C LEU A 65 -17.02 -0.46 -31.92
N LYS A 66 -17.12 0.49 -31.00
CA LYS A 66 -18.21 1.48 -30.98
C LYS A 66 -17.60 2.88 -31.10
N ASN A 67 -17.95 3.62 -32.12
CA ASN A 67 -17.40 4.94 -32.41
C ASN A 67 -15.86 5.00 -32.47
N GLY A 68 -15.24 3.93 -32.93
CA GLY A 68 -13.78 3.83 -33.02
C GLY A 68 -13.08 3.40 -31.74
N GLU A 69 -13.80 3.08 -30.69
CA GLU A 69 -13.27 2.68 -29.38
C GLU A 69 -13.68 1.26 -28.99
N ARG A 70 -12.92 0.67 -28.09
CA ARG A 70 -13.25 -0.48 -27.24
C ARG A 70 -13.18 -0.07 -25.78
N TRP A 71 -13.54 -0.96 -24.86
CA TRP A 71 -13.50 -0.64 -23.44
C TRP A 71 -12.15 -0.07 -22.99
N ASN A 72 -11.04 -0.68 -23.37
CA ASN A 72 -9.69 -0.24 -22.98
C ASN A 72 -9.40 1.20 -23.43
N SER A 73 -9.60 1.54 -24.68
CA SER A 73 -9.37 2.89 -25.18
C SER A 73 -10.41 3.90 -24.68
N TYR A 74 -11.66 3.48 -24.58
CA TYR A 74 -12.73 4.31 -24.01
C TYR A 74 -12.42 4.69 -22.56
N LEU A 75 -12.01 3.71 -21.71
CA LEU A 75 -11.72 3.98 -20.31
C LEU A 75 -10.56 4.97 -20.15
N ALA A 76 -9.47 4.79 -20.91
CA ALA A 76 -8.36 5.73 -20.89
C ALA A 76 -8.78 7.15 -21.30
N ASN A 77 -9.59 7.27 -22.37
CA ASN A 77 -10.16 8.54 -22.81
C ASN A 77 -11.11 9.15 -21.76
N PHE A 78 -11.92 8.32 -21.11
CA PHE A 78 -12.82 8.75 -20.06
C PHE A 78 -12.06 9.33 -18.86
N VAL A 79 -11.01 8.64 -18.39
CA VAL A 79 -10.14 9.10 -17.31
C VAL A 79 -9.50 10.45 -17.69
N LYS A 80 -8.92 10.54 -18.87
CA LYS A 80 -8.34 11.79 -19.37
C LYS A 80 -9.33 12.94 -19.38
N ASN A 81 -10.48 12.74 -20.06
CA ASN A 81 -11.37 13.84 -20.44
C ASN A 81 -12.41 14.18 -19.37
N ARG A 82 -12.73 13.26 -18.45
CA ARG A 82 -13.82 13.44 -17.48
C ARG A 82 -13.34 13.42 -16.03
N ILE A 83 -12.15 12.89 -15.75
CA ILE A 83 -11.59 12.80 -14.41
C ILE A 83 -10.40 13.75 -14.28
N LEU A 84 -9.30 13.47 -14.94
CA LEU A 84 -8.06 14.22 -14.77
C LEU A 84 -8.14 15.65 -15.32
N SER A 85 -8.93 15.88 -16.35
CA SER A 85 -9.19 17.23 -16.90
C SER A 85 -9.84 18.21 -15.92
N THR A 86 -10.40 17.71 -14.81
CA THR A 86 -10.99 18.55 -13.75
C THR A 86 -9.93 19.31 -12.93
N GLY A 87 -8.69 18.84 -12.93
CA GLY A 87 -7.61 19.39 -12.10
C GLY A 87 -7.77 19.14 -10.60
N LEU A 88 -8.69 18.25 -10.19
CA LEU A 88 -8.97 17.93 -8.78
C LEU A 88 -8.11 16.76 -8.25
N TRP A 89 -7.43 16.04 -9.14
CA TRP A 89 -6.75 14.79 -8.85
C TRP A 89 -5.28 14.87 -9.25
N ASP A 90 -4.41 14.31 -8.42
CA ASP A 90 -2.99 14.15 -8.74
C ASP A 90 -2.74 12.93 -9.66
N GLY A 91 -3.75 12.10 -9.82
CA GLY A 91 -3.66 10.91 -10.65
C GLY A 91 -4.88 9.98 -10.56
N VAL A 92 -4.67 8.73 -10.95
CA VAL A 92 -5.67 7.67 -10.93
C VAL A 92 -5.16 6.43 -10.21
N PHE A 93 -6.03 5.84 -9.41
CA PHE A 93 -5.89 4.51 -8.84
C PHE A 93 -6.81 3.58 -9.62
N TYR A 94 -6.21 2.73 -10.45
CA TYR A 94 -6.96 1.69 -11.15
C TYR A 94 -7.11 0.46 -10.26
N ASP A 95 -8.35 0.12 -9.94
CA ASP A 95 -8.66 -1.13 -9.28
C ASP A 95 -8.86 -2.26 -10.30
N ASN A 96 -8.55 -3.50 -9.89
CA ASN A 96 -8.67 -4.69 -10.71
C ASN A 96 -7.88 -4.57 -12.04
N THR A 97 -6.57 -4.54 -11.94
CA THR A 97 -5.65 -4.55 -13.09
C THR A 97 -4.96 -5.91 -13.17
N SER A 98 -5.71 -6.94 -13.55
CA SER A 98 -5.24 -8.32 -13.55
C SER A 98 -4.48 -8.68 -14.83
N ALA A 99 -3.48 -9.56 -14.72
CA ALA A 99 -2.79 -10.10 -15.89
C ALA A 99 -3.47 -11.35 -16.48
N SER A 100 -4.49 -11.90 -15.81
CA SER A 100 -5.19 -13.11 -16.24
C SER A 100 -6.62 -13.12 -15.75
N ILE A 101 -7.52 -13.79 -16.48
CA ILE A 101 -8.95 -13.88 -16.17
C ILE A 101 -9.56 -15.27 -16.42
N SER A 102 -8.82 -16.19 -17.01
CA SER A 102 -9.34 -17.50 -17.41
C SER A 102 -9.87 -18.36 -16.26
N TRP A 103 -9.56 -17.99 -15.01
CA TRP A 103 -10.01 -18.66 -13.79
C TRP A 103 -11.48 -18.39 -13.46
N VAL A 104 -12.11 -17.35 -14.05
CA VAL A 104 -13.45 -16.88 -13.65
C VAL A 104 -14.57 -17.85 -14.02
N ASP A 105 -14.53 -18.48 -15.19
CA ASP A 105 -15.61 -19.42 -15.63
C ASP A 105 -15.05 -20.75 -16.15
N SER A 106 -14.02 -21.28 -15.49
CA SER A 106 -13.48 -22.62 -15.78
C SER A 106 -13.26 -22.91 -17.27
N GLY A 107 -12.80 -21.91 -18.03
CA GLY A 107 -12.50 -22.04 -19.44
C GLY A 107 -13.68 -21.98 -20.40
N LYS A 108 -14.74 -21.29 -20.03
CA LYS A 108 -15.90 -21.06 -20.93
C LYS A 108 -16.03 -19.61 -21.40
N ILE A 109 -14.94 -18.84 -21.29
CA ILE A 109 -14.92 -17.44 -21.68
C ILE A 109 -14.97 -17.32 -23.20
N ASP A 110 -15.87 -16.46 -23.69
CA ASP A 110 -16.09 -16.12 -25.10
C ASP A 110 -15.68 -14.64 -25.32
N LEU A 111 -14.45 -14.42 -25.75
CA LEU A 111 -13.88 -13.07 -25.89
C LEU A 111 -14.45 -12.30 -27.09
N ASN A 112 -14.83 -12.99 -28.14
CA ASN A 112 -15.24 -12.39 -29.41
C ASN A 112 -16.77 -12.44 -29.64
N ASN A 113 -17.52 -13.02 -28.70
CA ASN A 113 -18.94 -13.18 -28.74
C ASN A 113 -19.46 -14.11 -29.87
N ASP A 114 -18.71 -15.18 -30.21
CA ASP A 114 -19.06 -16.15 -31.25
C ASP A 114 -19.72 -17.45 -30.71
N TYR A 115 -20.00 -17.53 -29.39
CA TYR A 115 -20.56 -18.67 -28.65
C TYR A 115 -19.58 -19.84 -28.46
N ARG A 116 -18.30 -19.60 -28.64
CA ARG A 116 -17.24 -20.60 -28.44
C ARG A 116 -16.27 -20.11 -27.38
N ALA A 117 -15.76 -21.05 -26.59
CA ALA A 117 -14.74 -20.73 -25.60
C ALA A 117 -13.36 -20.71 -26.27
N GLU A 118 -12.58 -19.73 -25.96
CA GLU A 118 -11.17 -19.72 -26.27
C GLU A 118 -10.37 -20.53 -25.24
N SER A 119 -9.15 -20.93 -25.60
CA SER A 119 -8.25 -21.58 -24.64
C SER A 119 -7.81 -20.60 -23.53
N ASN A 120 -7.62 -21.11 -22.32
CA ASN A 120 -7.20 -20.29 -21.17
C ASN A 120 -5.94 -19.45 -21.46
N SER A 121 -4.95 -20.06 -22.10
CA SER A 121 -3.72 -19.36 -22.46
C SER A 121 -3.94 -18.22 -23.45
N TYR A 122 -4.86 -18.36 -24.38
CA TYR A 122 -5.24 -17.28 -25.29
C TYR A 122 -6.00 -16.19 -24.56
N VAL A 123 -6.98 -16.57 -23.74
CA VAL A 123 -7.75 -15.63 -22.91
C VAL A 123 -6.83 -14.77 -22.07
N ASP A 124 -5.91 -15.38 -21.31
CA ASP A 124 -4.99 -14.66 -20.43
C ASP A 124 -4.02 -13.76 -21.19
N ALA A 125 -3.51 -14.22 -22.34
CA ALA A 125 -2.65 -13.40 -23.17
C ALA A 125 -3.37 -12.16 -23.74
N GLN A 126 -4.62 -12.32 -24.21
CA GLN A 126 -5.43 -11.20 -24.69
C GLN A 126 -5.87 -10.27 -23.55
N TRP A 127 -6.18 -10.81 -22.38
CA TRP A 127 -6.51 -10.04 -21.19
C TRP A 127 -5.35 -9.17 -20.74
N LYS A 128 -4.18 -9.76 -20.54
CA LYS A 128 -2.94 -9.03 -20.23
C LYS A 128 -2.67 -7.89 -21.21
N ALA A 129 -2.79 -8.17 -22.52
CA ALA A 129 -2.60 -7.16 -23.55
C ALA A 129 -3.63 -6.02 -23.45
N GLY A 130 -4.89 -6.34 -23.19
CA GLY A 130 -5.95 -5.36 -23.04
C GLY A 130 -5.80 -4.49 -21.80
N THR A 131 -5.45 -5.07 -20.64
CA THR A 131 -5.14 -4.34 -19.41
C THR A 131 -3.92 -3.45 -19.62
N MET A 132 -2.87 -3.95 -20.26
CA MET A 132 -1.70 -3.16 -20.64
C MET A 132 -2.09 -1.97 -21.54
N ASP A 133 -3.02 -2.15 -22.48
CA ASP A 133 -3.51 -1.06 -23.32
C ASP A 133 -4.22 0.04 -22.50
N ILE A 134 -5.02 -0.30 -21.49
CA ILE A 134 -5.61 0.69 -20.57
C ILE A 134 -4.51 1.53 -19.93
N LEU A 135 -3.51 0.88 -19.35
CA LEU A 135 -2.42 1.54 -18.62
C LEU A 135 -1.57 2.40 -19.55
N ARG A 136 -1.16 1.85 -20.69
CA ARG A 136 -0.38 2.55 -21.73
C ARG A 136 -1.11 3.77 -22.27
N LEU A 137 -2.36 3.61 -22.71
CA LEU A 137 -3.16 4.72 -23.27
C LEU A 137 -3.42 5.81 -22.24
N THR A 138 -3.64 5.41 -20.97
CA THR A 138 -3.78 6.40 -19.89
C THR A 138 -2.48 7.16 -19.68
N ARG A 139 -1.33 6.49 -19.66
CA ARG A 139 -0.01 7.11 -19.51
C ARG A 139 0.32 8.04 -20.67
N GLU A 140 0.13 7.60 -21.90
CA GLU A 140 0.36 8.42 -23.10
C GLU A 140 -0.48 9.70 -23.11
N ALA A 141 -1.72 9.58 -22.67
CA ALA A 141 -2.64 10.70 -22.60
C ALA A 141 -2.37 11.66 -21.42
N ASN A 142 -1.69 11.18 -20.36
CA ASN A 142 -1.51 11.89 -19.10
C ASN A 142 -0.09 11.62 -18.52
N PRO A 143 0.96 12.10 -19.20
CA PRO A 143 2.34 11.69 -18.89
C PRO A 143 2.83 12.13 -17.49
N ASN A 144 2.25 13.19 -16.93
CA ASN A 144 2.68 13.79 -15.68
C ASN A 144 1.83 13.38 -14.46
N TYR A 145 0.75 12.61 -14.67
CA TYR A 145 -0.12 12.19 -13.58
C TYR A 145 0.40 10.91 -12.92
N ILE A 146 0.09 10.74 -11.64
CA ILE A 146 0.32 9.50 -10.92
C ILE A 146 -0.67 8.44 -11.41
N ILE A 147 -0.18 7.27 -11.79
CA ILE A 147 -1.01 6.12 -12.15
C ILE A 147 -0.53 4.95 -11.32
N ILE A 148 -1.40 4.40 -10.47
CA ILE A 148 -1.14 3.17 -9.72
C ILE A 148 -2.24 2.16 -9.99
N GLY A 149 -1.94 0.87 -9.80
CA GLY A 149 -2.91 -0.21 -9.97
C GLY A 149 -3.07 -1.05 -8.71
N ASN A 150 -4.24 -1.66 -8.54
CA ASN A 150 -4.45 -2.76 -7.61
C ASN A 150 -4.49 -4.07 -8.41
N SER A 151 -3.95 -5.15 -7.86
CA SER A 151 -3.75 -6.44 -8.55
C SER A 151 -2.81 -6.36 -9.77
N ALA A 152 -2.01 -5.31 -9.90
CA ALA A 152 -1.05 -5.14 -10.98
C ALA A 152 0.23 -5.94 -10.67
N SER A 153 0.12 -7.27 -10.60
CA SER A 153 1.22 -8.17 -10.25
C SER A 153 2.20 -8.43 -11.39
N ASP A 154 1.80 -8.14 -12.62
CA ASP A 154 2.69 -8.34 -13.76
C ASP A 154 3.77 -7.24 -13.83
N ILE A 155 5.00 -7.69 -14.02
CA ILE A 155 6.17 -6.79 -14.09
C ILE A 155 6.11 -5.85 -15.30
N ASP A 156 5.49 -6.27 -16.40
CA ASP A 156 5.40 -5.46 -17.61
C ASP A 156 4.45 -4.26 -17.44
N PHE A 157 3.48 -4.36 -16.54
CA PHE A 157 2.57 -3.23 -16.25
C PHE A 157 3.30 -2.04 -15.61
N GLN A 158 4.40 -2.31 -14.90
CA GLN A 158 5.14 -1.29 -14.16
C GLN A 158 5.73 -0.22 -15.07
N GLU A 159 5.94 -0.48 -16.35
CA GLU A 159 6.42 0.50 -17.32
C GLU A 159 5.47 1.71 -17.50
N TYR A 160 4.19 1.52 -17.17
CA TYR A 160 3.15 2.56 -17.29
C TYR A 160 2.69 3.09 -15.93
N LEU A 161 3.11 2.47 -14.84
CA LEU A 161 2.67 2.75 -13.47
C LEU A 161 3.74 3.51 -12.67
N ASN A 162 3.30 4.30 -11.71
CA ASN A 162 4.14 4.83 -10.64
C ASN A 162 4.30 3.84 -9.48
N GLY A 163 3.60 2.72 -9.52
CA GLY A 163 3.58 1.69 -8.50
C GLY A 163 2.23 1.02 -8.39
N ARG A 164 1.99 0.39 -7.25
CA ARG A 164 0.75 -0.36 -7.02
C ARG A 164 0.35 -0.43 -5.56
N MET A 165 -0.87 -0.89 -5.31
CA MET A 165 -1.32 -1.39 -4.02
C MET A 165 -1.05 -2.89 -3.89
N PHE A 166 -0.56 -3.31 -2.73
CA PHE A 166 -0.51 -4.70 -2.26
C PHE A 166 -1.63 -4.85 -1.22
N GLU A 167 -2.78 -5.27 -1.67
CA GLU A 167 -3.97 -5.41 -0.83
C GLU A 167 -3.91 -6.70 -0.01
N THR A 168 -4.41 -6.63 1.25
CA THR A 168 -4.40 -7.77 2.19
C THR A 168 -2.99 -8.40 2.33
N PHE A 169 -1.97 -7.55 2.46
CA PHE A 169 -0.57 -7.97 2.52
C PHE A 169 -0.33 -9.09 3.56
N PRO A 170 0.43 -10.15 3.21
CA PRO A 170 1.23 -10.33 2.00
C PRO A 170 0.48 -10.90 0.77
N THR A 171 -0.72 -10.46 0.50
CA THR A 171 -1.52 -10.69 -0.71
C THR A 171 -1.70 -12.17 -1.03
N PRO A 172 -2.70 -12.86 -0.42
CA PRO A 172 -2.83 -14.32 -0.48
C PRO A 172 -2.99 -14.89 -1.89
N TRP A 173 -3.56 -14.13 -2.82
CA TRP A 173 -3.76 -14.52 -4.22
C TRP A 173 -2.56 -14.31 -5.12
N GLU A 174 -1.49 -13.66 -4.62
CA GLU A 174 -0.24 -13.48 -5.34
C GLU A 174 0.87 -14.32 -4.67
N LEU A 175 1.59 -15.11 -5.43
CA LEU A 175 2.72 -15.91 -4.96
C LEU A 175 2.39 -16.73 -3.69
N ASN A 176 1.11 -17.16 -3.56
CA ASN A 176 0.56 -17.88 -2.41
C ASN A 176 0.73 -17.13 -1.07
N GLY A 177 0.73 -15.80 -1.08
CA GLY A 177 0.92 -14.99 0.12
C GLY A 177 2.30 -15.15 0.78
N ARG A 178 3.30 -15.58 0.03
CA ARG A 178 4.66 -15.72 0.56
C ARG A 178 5.30 -14.37 0.77
N TRP A 179 5.49 -14.00 2.04
CA TRP A 179 6.03 -12.69 2.44
C TRP A 179 7.33 -12.35 1.72
N ASP A 180 8.27 -13.30 1.65
CA ASP A 180 9.58 -13.10 1.02
C ASP A 180 9.45 -12.77 -0.49
N GLN A 181 8.55 -13.46 -1.20
CA GLN A 181 8.36 -13.24 -2.63
C GLN A 181 7.59 -11.95 -2.92
N VAL A 182 6.52 -11.66 -2.16
CA VAL A 182 5.75 -10.42 -2.33
C VAL A 182 6.58 -9.20 -1.92
N THR A 183 7.37 -9.31 -0.85
CA THR A 183 8.27 -8.24 -0.41
C THR A 183 9.39 -8.00 -1.42
N ASP A 184 9.89 -9.04 -2.11
CA ASP A 184 10.85 -8.90 -3.21
C ASP A 184 10.28 -8.12 -4.41
N LEU A 185 8.99 -8.32 -4.73
CA LEU A 185 8.31 -7.48 -5.72
C LEU A 185 8.30 -6.02 -5.28
N TYR A 186 7.96 -5.76 -4.02
CA TYR A 186 7.85 -4.43 -3.46
C TYR A 186 9.19 -3.69 -3.34
N LEU A 187 10.22 -4.36 -2.82
CA LEU A 187 11.51 -3.71 -2.53
C LEU A 187 12.43 -3.63 -3.74
N ASN A 188 12.37 -4.63 -4.63
CA ASN A 188 13.35 -4.81 -5.68
C ASN A 188 12.74 -4.73 -7.09
N LYS A 189 11.90 -5.71 -7.47
CA LYS A 189 11.55 -5.93 -8.87
C LYS A 189 10.69 -4.82 -9.49
N PHE A 190 9.68 -4.34 -8.76
CA PHE A 190 8.82 -3.29 -9.29
C PHE A 190 9.48 -1.91 -9.31
N PRO A 191 10.25 -1.50 -8.27
CA PRO A 191 10.98 -0.24 -8.31
C PRO A 191 11.97 -0.09 -9.46
N GLU A 192 12.52 -1.19 -9.97
CA GLU A 192 13.40 -1.18 -11.13
C GLU A 192 12.70 -0.75 -12.43
N ARG A 193 11.37 -0.89 -12.50
CA ARG A 193 10.59 -0.63 -13.72
C ARG A 193 9.58 0.49 -13.60
N SER A 194 9.08 0.75 -12.39
CA SER A 194 8.05 1.75 -12.17
C SER A 194 8.56 3.16 -12.38
N LEU A 195 7.66 4.02 -12.83
CA LEU A 195 7.94 5.43 -13.09
C LEU A 195 8.05 6.24 -11.80
N ASN A 196 8.84 7.31 -11.84
CA ASN A 196 8.95 8.26 -10.73
C ASN A 196 7.89 9.36 -10.80
N PRO A 197 7.41 9.88 -9.66
CA PRO A 197 7.68 9.39 -8.30
C PRO A 197 7.02 8.03 -8.05
N GLN A 198 7.71 7.14 -7.33
CA GLN A 198 7.18 5.82 -7.02
C GLN A 198 6.15 5.88 -5.88
N VAL A 199 5.02 5.22 -6.05
CA VAL A 199 3.91 5.19 -5.10
C VAL A 199 3.46 3.74 -4.88
N TYR A 200 3.96 3.12 -3.83
CA TYR A 200 3.54 1.78 -3.40
C TYR A 200 2.69 1.90 -2.14
N VAL A 201 1.57 1.21 -2.11
CA VAL A 201 0.68 1.14 -0.95
C VAL A 201 0.63 -0.30 -0.46
N ILE A 202 1.00 -0.51 0.78
CA ILE A 202 0.85 -1.78 1.48
C ILE A 202 -0.39 -1.67 2.35
N ASN A 203 -1.40 -2.45 2.03
CA ASN A 203 -2.61 -2.54 2.83
C ASN A 203 -2.64 -3.85 3.59
N SER A 204 -2.77 -3.78 4.89
CA SER A 204 -3.19 -4.90 5.73
C SER A 204 -4.57 -4.62 6.30
N ASN A 205 -5.29 -5.65 6.70
CA ASN A 205 -6.65 -5.47 7.16
C ASN A 205 -7.06 -6.54 8.18
N THR A 206 -8.24 -6.40 8.76
CA THR A 206 -8.78 -7.33 9.75
C THR A 206 -9.54 -8.51 9.14
N GLU A 207 -9.48 -8.72 7.82
CA GLU A 207 -10.24 -9.77 7.12
C GLU A 207 -11.75 -9.68 7.40
N ASN A 208 -12.26 -8.44 7.44
CA ASN A 208 -13.67 -8.11 7.72
C ASN A 208 -14.14 -8.44 9.15
N THR A 209 -13.25 -8.69 10.10
CA THR A 209 -13.64 -8.92 11.50
C THR A 209 -13.86 -7.64 12.30
N GLY A 210 -13.15 -6.57 11.92
CA GLY A 210 -13.17 -5.30 12.64
C GLY A 210 -12.31 -5.30 13.92
N GLU A 211 -11.45 -6.31 14.09
CA GLU A 211 -10.52 -6.43 15.22
C GLU A 211 -9.39 -5.40 15.11
N MET A 212 -9.71 -4.14 15.34
CA MET A 212 -8.76 -3.04 15.26
C MET A 212 -7.58 -3.18 16.23
N ASP A 213 -7.69 -4.01 17.25
CA ASP A 213 -6.65 -4.33 18.23
C ASP A 213 -5.78 -5.53 17.83
N ASN A 214 -5.88 -5.99 16.59
CA ASN A 214 -4.91 -6.94 16.04
C ASN A 214 -3.57 -6.25 15.74
N TYR A 215 -2.96 -5.74 16.82
CA TYR A 215 -1.71 -4.96 16.75
C TYR A 215 -0.56 -5.71 16.12
N ARG A 216 -0.49 -7.04 16.27
CA ARG A 216 0.56 -7.84 15.64
C ARG A 216 0.46 -7.79 14.11
N LYS A 217 -0.74 -7.98 13.56
CA LYS A 217 -0.95 -7.93 12.12
C LYS A 217 -0.69 -6.52 11.58
N MET A 218 -1.14 -5.50 12.31
CA MET A 218 -0.88 -4.10 11.97
C MET A 218 0.64 -3.83 11.94
N ARG A 219 1.38 -4.17 13.00
CA ARG A 219 2.83 -3.97 13.07
C ARG A 219 3.58 -4.75 12.00
N PHE A 220 3.16 -5.98 11.71
CA PHE A 220 3.78 -6.79 10.66
C PHE A 220 3.70 -6.10 9.29
N GLY A 221 2.53 -5.60 8.93
CA GLY A 221 2.35 -4.83 7.68
C GLY A 221 3.12 -3.51 7.68
N LEU A 222 3.01 -2.73 8.76
CA LEU A 222 3.70 -1.45 8.91
C LEU A 222 5.22 -1.59 8.81
N THR A 223 5.81 -2.50 9.57
CA THR A 223 7.26 -2.69 9.58
C THR A 223 7.77 -3.29 8.27
N SER A 224 6.99 -4.17 7.63
CA SER A 224 7.29 -4.64 6.26
C SER A 224 7.28 -3.48 5.26
N THR A 225 6.33 -2.55 5.37
CA THR A 225 6.28 -1.34 4.53
C THR A 225 7.51 -0.46 4.75
N LEU A 226 7.93 -0.28 5.99
CA LEU A 226 9.06 0.56 6.36
C LEU A 226 10.43 -0.04 5.96
N LEU A 227 10.51 -1.32 5.56
CA LEU A 227 11.68 -1.86 4.89
C LEU A 227 11.93 -1.18 3.53
N GLY A 228 10.91 -0.59 2.91
CA GLY A 228 10.96 0.19 1.68
C GLY A 228 10.55 1.65 1.87
N LYS A 229 9.97 2.22 0.80
CA LYS A 229 9.54 3.63 0.73
C LYS A 229 8.03 3.76 0.50
N GLY A 230 7.25 2.72 0.82
CA GLY A 230 5.82 2.70 0.58
C GLY A 230 4.99 3.44 1.62
N TYR A 231 3.71 3.55 1.34
CA TYR A 231 2.67 4.02 2.23
C TYR A 231 1.96 2.82 2.87
N TYR A 232 1.51 2.95 4.09
CA TYR A 232 0.84 1.88 4.82
C TYR A 232 -0.59 2.24 5.16
N SER A 233 -1.50 1.27 5.07
CA SER A 233 -2.85 1.34 5.62
C SER A 233 -3.22 0.07 6.37
N PHE A 234 -4.04 0.21 7.42
CA PHE A 234 -4.66 -0.89 8.13
C PHE A 234 -6.14 -0.59 8.31
N ASP A 235 -7.01 -1.46 7.78
CA ASP A 235 -8.44 -1.22 7.72
C ASP A 235 -9.29 -2.47 8.02
N PHE A 236 -10.59 -2.37 7.80
CA PHE A 236 -11.55 -3.45 8.06
C PHE A 236 -11.37 -4.64 7.12
N GLY A 237 -11.16 -4.39 5.83
CA GLY A 237 -11.05 -5.40 4.78
C GLY A 237 -11.82 -5.04 3.51
N ASP A 238 -11.93 -5.99 2.59
CA ASP A 238 -12.54 -5.82 1.26
C ASP A 238 -13.99 -5.33 1.28
N ARG A 239 -14.72 -5.47 2.38
CA ARG A 239 -16.07 -4.92 2.53
C ARG A 239 -16.08 -3.42 2.85
N SER A 240 -14.99 -2.87 3.37
CA SER A 240 -14.91 -1.46 3.72
C SER A 240 -13.46 -1.03 3.95
N HIS A 241 -13.03 0.03 3.25
CA HIS A 241 -11.71 0.64 3.38
C HIS A 241 -11.79 2.07 3.96
N THR A 242 -12.86 2.39 4.71
CA THR A 242 -13.13 3.76 5.16
C THR A 242 -12.61 4.07 6.56
N GLN A 243 -11.96 3.12 7.22
CA GLN A 243 -11.47 3.29 8.58
C GLN A 243 -10.18 4.12 8.59
N ALA A 244 -10.13 5.09 9.49
CA ALA A 244 -8.96 5.88 9.81
C ALA A 244 -8.46 5.53 11.23
N TRP A 245 -8.19 4.25 11.47
CA TRP A 245 -7.65 3.80 12.76
C TRP A 245 -6.25 4.35 12.97
N TRP A 246 -5.96 4.72 14.20
CA TRP A 246 -4.68 5.30 14.58
C TRP A 246 -3.95 4.42 15.58
N TYR A 247 -2.64 4.25 15.38
CA TYR A 247 -1.80 3.38 16.20
C TYR A 247 -0.62 4.16 16.77
N ASP A 248 -0.14 3.74 17.95
CA ASP A 248 0.98 4.38 18.64
C ASP A 248 2.22 4.47 17.74
N GLU A 249 2.44 3.48 16.89
CA GLU A 249 3.55 3.41 15.95
C GLU A 249 3.53 4.55 14.92
N TYR A 250 2.35 5.06 14.54
CA TYR A 250 2.22 6.16 13.60
C TYR A 250 2.72 7.51 14.14
N ASN A 251 2.83 7.62 15.47
CA ASN A 251 3.38 8.80 16.13
C ASN A 251 4.91 8.75 16.23
N SER A 252 5.56 7.67 15.76
CA SER A 252 6.99 7.51 15.86
C SER A 252 7.71 8.29 14.78
N PHE A 253 8.64 9.15 15.17
CA PHE A 253 9.51 9.84 14.24
C PHE A 253 10.82 9.05 14.08
N LEU A 254 11.05 8.50 12.91
CA LEU A 254 12.24 7.70 12.61
C LEU A 254 13.32 8.50 11.87
N GLY A 255 12.97 9.67 11.31
CA GLY A 255 13.86 10.40 10.41
C GLY A 255 14.01 9.71 9.05
N ASN A 256 15.05 10.09 8.32
CA ASN A 256 15.35 9.52 7.01
C ASN A 256 15.97 8.12 7.13
N PRO A 257 15.70 7.21 6.17
CA PRO A 257 16.38 5.92 6.14
C PRO A 257 17.88 6.08 5.92
N GLN A 258 18.68 5.33 6.69
CA GLN A 258 20.14 5.32 6.67
C GLN A 258 20.71 4.08 5.98
N SER A 259 19.89 3.08 5.73
CA SER A 259 20.29 1.86 5.04
C SER A 259 19.19 1.32 4.14
N GLU A 260 19.52 0.43 3.24
CA GLU A 260 18.57 -0.54 2.70
C GLU A 260 18.28 -1.60 3.76
N ALA A 261 17.19 -2.34 3.58
CA ALA A 261 16.81 -3.42 4.49
C ALA A 261 17.77 -4.61 4.38
N TYR A 262 18.06 -5.27 5.51
CA TYR A 262 18.94 -6.43 5.57
C TYR A 262 18.46 -7.48 6.59
N ASN A 263 18.86 -8.74 6.38
CA ASN A 263 18.44 -9.89 7.19
C ASN A 263 19.45 -10.21 8.29
N LEU A 264 19.08 -9.99 9.54
CA LEU A 264 19.92 -10.26 10.72
C LEU A 264 20.24 -11.76 10.92
N LEU A 265 19.41 -12.68 10.41
CA LEU A 265 19.63 -14.12 10.49
C LEU A 265 20.52 -14.66 9.38
N ASP A 266 20.90 -13.80 8.41
CA ASP A 266 21.70 -14.17 7.26
C ASP A 266 22.87 -13.23 7.03
N ASN A 267 23.68 -13.00 8.04
CA ASN A 267 24.88 -12.15 7.96
C ASN A 267 24.61 -10.76 7.34
N ASN A 268 23.48 -10.18 7.61
CA ASN A 268 23.01 -8.91 7.04
C ASN A 268 22.89 -8.92 5.50
N SER A 269 22.59 -10.08 4.92
CA SER A 269 22.29 -10.21 3.49
C SER A 269 21.03 -9.41 3.12
N GLN A 270 20.99 -8.95 1.88
CA GLN A 270 19.83 -8.33 1.24
C GLN A 270 19.05 -9.33 0.36
N ASP A 271 19.52 -10.57 0.26
CA ASP A 271 18.80 -11.62 -0.48
C ASP A 271 17.44 -11.91 0.15
N MET A 272 16.38 -11.71 -0.60
CA MET A 272 15.03 -11.80 -0.07
C MET A 272 14.65 -13.24 0.27
N LYS A 273 14.48 -13.50 1.55
CA LYS A 273 14.01 -14.76 2.14
C LYS A 273 13.39 -14.51 3.51
N LEU A 274 12.70 -15.50 4.04
CA LEU A 274 12.19 -15.40 5.41
C LEU A 274 13.33 -15.20 6.40
N GLY A 275 13.13 -14.31 7.37
CA GLY A 275 14.17 -13.94 8.34
C GLY A 275 13.74 -12.88 9.34
N LEU A 276 14.71 -12.34 10.02
CA LEU A 276 14.57 -11.18 10.89
C LEU A 276 15.17 -9.97 10.17
N TRP A 277 14.32 -9.18 9.54
CA TRP A 277 14.71 -8.07 8.71
C TRP A 277 14.80 -6.77 9.49
N ARG A 278 15.83 -5.99 9.23
CA ARG A 278 16.08 -4.68 9.83
C ARG A 278 16.31 -3.63 8.78
N ARG A 279 15.82 -2.41 9.05
CA ARG A 279 16.24 -1.19 8.35
C ARG A 279 16.55 -0.10 9.34
N ASP A 280 17.64 0.61 9.12
CA ASP A 280 18.11 1.69 9.97
C ASP A 280 17.58 3.04 9.48
N PHE A 281 17.26 3.90 10.44
CA PHE A 281 16.83 5.28 10.25
C PHE A 281 17.67 6.21 11.12
N GLU A 282 17.54 7.53 10.90
CA GLU A 282 18.26 8.54 11.69
C GLU A 282 17.99 8.37 13.18
N ASP A 283 16.72 8.25 13.57
CA ASP A 283 16.29 8.26 14.96
C ASP A 283 15.78 6.90 15.48
N GLY A 284 15.93 5.85 14.71
CA GLY A 284 15.44 4.54 15.11
C GLY A 284 15.80 3.41 14.17
N VAL A 285 15.14 2.28 14.41
CA VAL A 285 15.19 1.11 13.53
C VAL A 285 13.81 0.47 13.46
N VAL A 286 13.51 -0.16 12.35
CA VAL A 286 12.39 -1.11 12.24
C VAL A 286 12.93 -2.51 12.12
N ILE A 287 12.26 -3.45 12.78
CA ILE A 287 12.60 -4.87 12.70
C ILE A 287 11.30 -5.65 12.48
N VAL A 288 11.33 -6.55 11.51
CA VAL A 288 10.21 -7.47 11.21
C VAL A 288 10.70 -8.91 11.24
N ASN A 289 9.97 -9.74 11.97
CA ASN A 289 10.13 -11.19 11.95
C ASN A 289 9.16 -11.79 10.94
N SER A 290 9.65 -12.14 9.77
CA SER A 290 8.84 -12.78 8.72
C SER A 290 8.79 -14.31 8.83
N THR A 291 9.43 -14.89 9.84
CA THR A 291 9.42 -16.34 10.06
C THR A 291 8.18 -16.81 10.82
N LYS A 292 7.96 -18.13 10.84
CA LYS A 292 6.89 -18.76 11.61
C LYS A 292 7.30 -19.08 13.05
N GLU A 293 8.49 -18.67 13.47
CA GLU A 293 9.03 -18.92 14.80
C GLU A 293 9.38 -17.61 15.50
N GLU A 294 9.34 -17.61 16.84
CA GLU A 294 9.81 -16.49 17.63
C GLU A 294 11.31 -16.31 17.43
N GLN A 295 11.76 -15.08 17.22
CA GLN A 295 13.17 -14.74 17.04
C GLN A 295 13.66 -13.88 18.20
N THR A 296 14.91 -14.10 18.59
CA THR A 296 15.62 -13.27 19.58
C THR A 296 16.86 -12.67 18.94
N HIS A 297 17.06 -11.38 19.16
CA HIS A 297 18.25 -10.68 18.70
C HIS A 297 18.88 -9.88 19.83
N VAL A 298 20.22 -9.88 19.92
CA VAL A 298 20.99 -9.11 20.90
C VAL A 298 21.75 -8.01 20.17
N PHE A 299 21.54 -6.78 20.58
CA PHE A 299 22.25 -5.61 20.06
C PHE A 299 23.56 -5.45 20.82
N SER A 300 24.67 -5.89 20.24
CA SER A 300 25.97 -5.97 20.93
C SER A 300 26.58 -4.61 21.29
N LYS A 301 26.22 -3.56 20.58
CA LYS A 301 26.79 -2.19 20.72
C LYS A 301 25.73 -1.09 20.68
N GLU A 302 24.47 -1.46 20.63
CA GLU A 302 23.37 -0.53 20.49
C GLU A 302 22.36 -0.77 21.62
N SER A 303 21.69 0.28 22.01
CA SER A 303 20.52 0.21 22.87
C SER A 303 19.42 1.04 22.29
N PHE A 304 18.19 0.60 22.47
CA PHE A 304 17.01 1.23 21.92
C PHE A 304 15.96 1.44 23.01
N GLU A 305 15.11 2.44 22.79
CA GLU A 305 13.89 2.64 23.56
C GLU A 305 12.70 2.10 22.76
N LYS A 306 11.85 1.32 23.40
CA LYS A 306 10.55 0.94 22.84
C LYS A 306 9.62 2.15 22.85
N ILE A 307 8.66 2.19 21.94
CA ILE A 307 7.59 3.19 21.96
C ILE A 307 6.92 3.15 23.34
N ASN A 308 6.70 4.30 23.96
CA ASN A 308 5.91 4.41 25.19
C ASN A 308 4.42 4.62 24.80
N GLY A 309 3.78 3.53 24.38
CA GLY A 309 2.44 3.52 23.84
C GLY A 309 1.35 3.26 24.88
N GLN A 310 0.11 3.44 24.45
CA GLN A 310 -1.08 3.21 25.27
C GLN A 310 -1.84 1.94 24.86
N GLN A 311 -1.66 1.49 23.63
CA GLN A 311 -2.45 0.40 23.04
C GLN A 311 -1.86 -0.98 23.39
N ASP A 312 -0.77 -1.42 22.78
CA ASP A 312 -0.15 -2.72 23.08
C ASP A 312 1.07 -2.56 23.99
N ARG A 313 0.84 -2.40 25.28
CA ARG A 313 1.90 -2.21 26.29
C ARG A 313 2.81 -3.43 26.50
N ARG A 314 2.48 -4.59 25.96
CA ARG A 314 3.41 -5.75 25.97
C ARG A 314 4.59 -5.53 25.04
N VAL A 315 4.38 -4.77 23.96
CA VAL A 315 5.39 -4.41 22.98
C VAL A 315 5.86 -2.97 23.19
N ASN A 316 4.94 -2.02 23.28
CA ASN A 316 5.17 -0.58 23.36
C ASN A 316 5.11 -0.07 24.82
N ASN A 317 6.09 -0.43 25.63
CA ASN A 317 6.09 -0.15 27.08
C ASN A 317 7.11 0.90 27.53
N GLY A 318 7.80 1.55 26.57
CA GLY A 318 8.80 2.58 26.87
C GLY A 318 10.13 2.05 27.43
N SER A 319 10.32 0.74 27.54
CA SER A 319 11.52 0.19 28.14
C SER A 319 12.75 0.37 27.24
N LYS A 320 13.89 0.64 27.85
CA LYS A 320 15.20 0.60 27.20
C LYS A 320 15.68 -0.84 27.09
N ILE A 321 16.15 -1.23 25.91
CA ILE A 321 16.56 -2.59 25.60
C ILE A 321 17.87 -2.65 24.84
N ASN A 322 18.64 -3.70 25.07
CA ASN A 322 19.77 -4.09 24.25
C ASN A 322 19.60 -5.51 23.67
N TRP A 323 18.43 -6.09 23.83
CA TRP A 323 18.02 -7.33 23.20
C TRP A 323 16.52 -7.29 22.94
N LEU A 324 16.06 -8.10 22.00
CA LEU A 324 14.69 -8.10 21.53
C LEU A 324 14.21 -9.51 21.30
N ARG A 325 12.95 -9.77 21.63
CA ARG A 325 12.21 -10.99 21.28
C ARG A 325 10.99 -10.57 20.45
N ILE A 326 10.82 -11.13 19.27
CA ILE A 326 9.73 -10.81 18.35
C ILE A 326 8.98 -12.09 18.01
N ALA A 327 7.66 -12.07 18.18
CA ALA A 327 6.77 -13.17 17.82
C ALA A 327 6.83 -13.47 16.31
N PRO A 328 6.39 -14.65 15.87
CA PRO A 328 6.24 -14.96 14.44
C PRO A 328 5.33 -13.94 13.75
N GLU A 329 5.68 -13.51 12.55
CA GLU A 329 4.88 -12.56 11.76
C GLU A 329 4.44 -11.34 12.58
N ASP A 330 5.42 -10.69 13.22
CA ASP A 330 5.27 -9.46 13.98
C ASP A 330 6.42 -8.49 13.64
N GLY A 331 6.31 -7.26 14.08
CA GLY A 331 7.34 -6.26 13.90
C GLY A 331 7.41 -5.29 15.06
N VAL A 332 8.46 -4.50 15.08
CA VAL A 332 8.68 -3.48 16.10
C VAL A 332 9.37 -2.26 15.52
N VAL A 333 8.95 -1.12 16.00
CA VAL A 333 9.63 0.16 15.82
C VAL A 333 10.39 0.46 17.11
N LEU A 334 11.68 0.70 17.01
CA LEU A 334 12.56 1.01 18.13
C LEU A 334 13.23 2.36 17.88
N LEU A 335 13.34 3.15 18.94
CA LEU A 335 13.94 4.48 18.89
C LEU A 335 15.37 4.43 19.41
N LYS A 336 16.28 5.16 18.78
CA LYS A 336 17.64 5.31 19.30
C LYS A 336 17.62 6.05 20.62
N ILE A 337 18.42 5.57 21.58
CA ILE A 337 18.66 6.25 22.84
C ILE A 337 19.87 7.15 22.64
N ASN A 338 19.66 8.44 22.71
CA ASN A 338 20.75 9.39 22.88
C ASN A 338 20.79 9.80 24.36
N THR A 339 21.95 9.62 24.98
CA THR A 339 22.13 9.78 26.43
C THR A 339 22.24 11.23 26.89
N ASP A 340 22.46 12.14 25.96
CA ASP A 340 22.69 13.54 26.33
C ASP A 340 21.52 14.42 25.91
N ILE A 341 20.79 14.90 26.91
CA ILE A 341 19.68 15.84 26.69
C ILE A 341 20.25 17.24 26.82
N ILE A 342 20.05 18.06 25.82
CA ILE A 342 20.28 19.49 25.98
C ILE A 342 19.35 20.38 25.19
N ASP A 343 19.06 21.39 25.90
CA ASP A 343 18.88 22.81 25.62
C ASP A 343 17.57 23.20 24.95
N ASP A 344 16.84 23.94 25.75
CA ASP A 344 15.55 24.56 25.65
C ASP A 344 15.36 25.60 24.54
N LYS A 345 16.36 25.80 23.67
CA LYS A 345 16.33 26.93 22.73
C LYS A 345 15.42 26.77 21.51
N TYR A 346 14.78 25.64 21.34
CA TYR A 346 14.00 25.33 20.15
C TYR A 346 12.56 24.88 20.41
N SER A 347 11.89 25.47 21.39
CA SER A 347 10.45 25.29 21.50
C SER A 347 9.73 26.17 20.48
N ASN A 348 9.00 25.56 19.56
CA ASN A 348 8.13 26.29 18.62
C ASN A 348 6.67 25.92 18.91
N GLY A 349 6.03 26.72 19.74
CA GLY A 349 4.65 26.49 20.19
C GLY A 349 4.50 25.27 21.10
N SER A 350 3.44 24.51 20.92
CA SER A 350 3.10 23.35 21.74
C SER A 350 3.86 22.08 21.41
N PHE A 351 4.54 22.05 20.27
CA PHE A 351 5.27 20.88 19.81
C PHE A 351 6.72 20.92 20.30
N MET A 352 7.07 19.97 21.15
CA MET A 352 8.39 19.83 21.75
C MET A 352 9.23 18.80 21.04
N ARG A 353 10.50 19.15 20.79
CA ARG A 353 11.55 18.21 20.36
C ARG A 353 12.69 18.26 21.34
N VAL A 354 13.27 17.13 21.67
CA VAL A 354 14.39 17.03 22.61
C VAL A 354 15.65 16.65 21.83
N PHE A 355 16.69 17.46 22.00
CA PHE A 355 17.96 17.28 21.31
C PHE A 355 19.10 17.10 22.34
N ASP A 356 20.19 16.45 21.97
CA ASP A 356 21.43 16.43 22.73
C ASP A 356 22.26 17.72 22.49
N TYR A 357 23.36 17.86 23.24
CA TYR A 357 24.26 19.02 23.10
C TYR A 357 24.97 19.11 21.74
N GLN A 358 24.92 18.05 20.94
CA GLN A 358 25.46 17.99 19.57
C GLN A 358 24.40 18.39 18.54
N GLY A 359 23.16 18.63 18.99
CA GLY A 359 22.03 18.96 18.12
C GLY A 359 21.31 17.75 17.54
N ASN A 360 21.61 16.54 18.01
CA ASN A 360 20.90 15.34 17.57
C ASN A 360 19.60 15.20 18.35
N GLN A 361 18.52 14.88 17.67
CA GLN A 361 17.22 14.65 18.32
C GLN A 361 17.30 13.38 19.18
N THR A 362 17.01 13.51 20.48
CA THR A 362 17.09 12.41 21.44
C THR A 362 15.74 11.74 21.72
N ARG A 363 14.66 12.44 21.42
CA ARG A 363 13.29 11.91 21.52
C ARG A 363 12.42 12.41 20.39
N ASN A 364 11.43 11.63 20.04
CA ASN A 364 10.40 12.07 19.11
C ASN A 364 9.71 13.32 19.61
N GLY A 365 9.35 14.18 18.68
CA GLY A 365 8.53 15.34 18.99
C GLY A 365 7.18 14.93 19.56
N PHE A 366 6.70 15.67 20.52
CA PHE A 366 5.38 15.48 21.13
C PHE A 366 4.73 16.84 21.40
N PHE A 367 3.40 16.83 21.47
CA PHE A 367 2.65 18.01 21.91
C PHE A 367 2.64 18.05 23.45
N ALA A 368 3.32 19.03 24.01
CA ALA A 368 3.32 19.23 25.47
C ALA A 368 2.04 19.91 25.96
N PHE A 369 1.39 20.65 25.07
CA PHE A 369 0.12 21.36 25.29
C PHE A 369 -0.77 21.19 24.05
N GLU A 370 -1.98 21.71 24.11
CA GLU A 370 -2.88 21.72 22.97
C GLU A 370 -2.27 22.46 21.77
N GLU A 371 -2.56 22.00 20.56
CA GLU A 371 -1.92 22.42 19.31
C GLU A 371 -1.94 23.95 19.07
N TYR A 372 -2.93 24.65 19.63
CA TYR A 372 -3.08 26.09 19.52
C TYR A 372 -2.42 26.91 20.65
N HIS A 373 -1.69 26.26 21.56
CA HIS A 373 -0.97 26.97 22.62
C HIS A 373 0.15 27.83 22.01
N GLN A 374 0.13 29.15 22.30
CA GLN A 374 1.10 30.12 21.79
C GLN A 374 2.04 30.65 22.88
N GLY A 375 2.07 30.03 24.05
CA GLY A 375 2.94 30.42 25.13
C GLY A 375 4.37 29.91 24.99
N GLN A 376 5.31 30.51 25.76
CA GLN A 376 6.63 29.94 25.97
C GLN A 376 6.51 28.67 26.82
N VAL A 377 7.31 27.66 26.49
CA VAL A 377 7.42 26.42 27.23
C VAL A 377 8.79 26.37 27.91
N GLU A 378 8.86 26.28 29.20
CA GLU A 378 10.08 26.05 29.95
C GLU A 378 10.21 24.56 30.27
N VAL A 379 11.34 23.98 29.92
CA VAL A 379 11.63 22.57 30.19
C VAL A 379 12.58 22.47 31.36
N LEU A 380 12.10 21.86 32.43
CA LEU A 380 12.92 21.50 33.58
C LEU A 380 13.33 20.03 33.46
N LYS A 381 14.64 19.79 33.41
CA LYS A 381 15.19 18.44 33.53
C LYS A 381 15.41 18.16 35.02
N THR A 382 14.82 17.10 35.51
CA THR A 382 15.08 16.58 36.84
C THR A 382 15.13 15.07 36.80
N ASP A 383 16.06 14.52 37.52
CA ASP A 383 16.14 13.10 37.84
C ASP A 383 15.26 12.85 39.06
N LEU A 384 14.14 12.17 38.89
CA LEU A 384 13.15 11.94 39.94
C LEU A 384 13.40 10.65 40.75
N ASP A 385 14.22 9.77 40.21
CA ASP A 385 14.46 8.42 40.75
C ASP A 385 15.93 8.12 41.04
N ASN A 386 16.85 9.01 40.65
CA ASN A 386 18.31 8.89 40.83
C ASN A 386 18.93 7.63 40.22
N ASP A 387 18.43 7.17 39.01
CA ASP A 387 19.01 6.07 38.28
C ASP A 387 19.63 6.44 36.91
#